data_6bb567e252f7a00271f8f77a8c9bac34
#
_entry.id   6bb567e252f7a00271f8f77a8c9bac34
#
_cell.length_a   1.000
_cell.length_b   1.000
_cell.length_c   1.000
_cell.angle_alpha   90.00
_cell.angle_beta   90.00
_cell.angle_gamma   90.00
#
_symmetry.space_group_name_H-M   'P 1'
#
loop_
_entity.id
_entity.type
_entity.pdbx_description
1 polymer ?
#
loop_
_entity_poly.entity_id
_entity_poly.type
_entity_poly.pdbx_seq_one_letter_code
_entity_poly.pdbx_strand_id
1 'polypeptide(L)'
;MKLKIFLVFILIASCTTGNDGNASVDETTVQTTPTSVVQFDSTPTTEAVISYNFDIEKMSPLTGKEIPPELWLNRPKRVLAFKIDNNINARPQSGLQEADSVFEILVEGGMTRFLALFLDNTSKYLGPIRSARPTDPTVIRPFDASLVVSGATDGLIPSIRELGVPVLEEVNSPAMFRIGSRKAPHNLYADTELVRDVIDSRGFKFLQPGPNPLYPFGFDQTNWNDGANKVTIKYSEYTTVIWKIDGDKYSRFIIDAYSSNDEAVAHNFISQDGNYSDILSTESVVVIQGALYKDKATTLPSILTVGIGDLFIFNNGKYIQGTWRRTDITEPFEFYDINQNPIEVPPSSQWIHIVPNEGQISWSNS
;
A
#
# COMPACT_ATOMS: atom_id res chain seq x y z
N MET A 1 28.64 -33.84 -38.47
CA MET A 1 28.04 -34.70 -39.50
C MET A 1 26.55 -34.31 -39.67
N LYS A 2 26.27 -33.68 -40.80
CA LYS A 2 24.99 -33.45 -41.48
C LYS A 2 23.82 -32.72 -40.79
N LEU A 3 23.78 -31.47 -41.12
CA LEU A 3 22.66 -30.54 -41.29
C LEU A 3 21.52 -31.12 -42.12
N LYS A 4 20.25 -30.95 -41.72
CA LYS A 4 19.12 -30.98 -42.65
C LYS A 4 18.15 -29.84 -42.32
N ILE A 5 18.15 -28.87 -43.21
CA ILE A 5 17.16 -27.79 -43.39
C ILE A 5 15.99 -28.37 -44.14
N PHE A 6 14.74 -28.11 -43.72
CA PHE A 6 13.55 -28.30 -44.54
C PHE A 6 12.80 -26.96 -44.68
N LEU A 7 12.85 -26.45 -45.91
CA LEU A 7 12.06 -25.33 -46.40
C LEU A 7 10.76 -25.91 -46.99
N VAL A 8 9.61 -25.38 -46.66
CA VAL A 8 8.36 -25.65 -47.37
C VAL A 8 7.76 -24.32 -47.82
N PHE A 9 7.71 -24.19 -49.15
CA PHE A 9 6.96 -23.19 -49.91
C PHE A 9 5.49 -23.59 -49.99
N ILE A 10 4.57 -22.64 -49.80
CA ILE A 10 3.16 -22.82 -50.22
C ILE A 10 2.80 -21.70 -51.19
N LEU A 11 2.36 -22.17 -52.37
CA LEU A 11 1.88 -21.41 -53.50
C LEU A 11 0.46 -20.87 -53.28
N ILE A 12 0.28 -19.69 -53.85
CA ILE A 12 -1.00 -18.98 -54.03
C ILE A 12 -1.70 -19.58 -55.25
N ALA A 13 -3.00 -19.82 -55.19
CA ALA A 13 -3.86 -19.97 -56.38
C ALA A 13 -5.15 -19.17 -56.16
N SER A 14 -5.33 -18.21 -57.07
CA SER A 14 -6.54 -17.46 -57.33
C SER A 14 -7.38 -18.21 -58.38
N CYS A 15 -8.70 -18.24 -58.21
CA CYS A 15 -9.63 -18.29 -59.34
C CYS A 15 -11.01 -17.79 -58.97
N THR A 16 -11.54 -17.05 -59.89
CA THR A 16 -12.76 -16.25 -59.96
C THR A 16 -14.00 -17.01 -60.38
N THR A 17 -15.14 -16.35 -60.18
CA THR A 17 -16.42 -16.29 -60.90
C THR A 17 -17.60 -17.15 -60.45
N GLY A 18 -18.74 -16.45 -60.36
CA GLY A 18 -20.06 -16.97 -60.65
C GLY A 18 -21.21 -16.57 -59.76
N ASN A 19 -21.98 -15.75 -60.22
CA ASN A 19 -23.19 -14.98 -60.02
C ASN A 19 -24.42 -15.74 -59.48
N ASP A 20 -25.35 -14.93 -58.87
CA ASP A 20 -26.81 -15.04 -58.75
C ASP A 20 -27.42 -15.75 -57.53
N GLY A 21 -28.22 -14.96 -56.80
CA GLY A 21 -29.25 -15.44 -55.89
C GLY A 21 -29.66 -14.45 -54.79
N ASN A 22 -30.63 -13.65 -55.08
CA ASN A 22 -31.32 -12.69 -54.24
C ASN A 22 -31.96 -13.31 -53.00
N ALA A 23 -31.64 -12.85 -51.81
CA ALA A 23 -32.51 -12.94 -50.62
C ALA A 23 -32.19 -11.80 -49.65
N SER A 24 -33.12 -10.89 -49.48
CA SER A 24 -33.11 -9.79 -48.53
C SER A 24 -33.16 -10.32 -47.09
N VAL A 25 -32.16 -9.93 -46.29
CA VAL A 25 -32.23 -10.02 -44.84
C VAL A 25 -31.85 -8.66 -44.27
N ASP A 26 -32.74 -8.12 -43.43
CA ASP A 26 -32.64 -6.84 -42.73
C ASP A 26 -31.30 -6.74 -41.95
N GLU A 27 -30.42 -5.82 -42.34
CA GLU A 27 -29.26 -5.41 -41.57
C GLU A 27 -29.66 -4.42 -40.52
N THR A 28 -29.77 -4.88 -39.29
CA THR A 28 -29.79 -3.99 -38.11
C THR A 28 -28.40 -3.41 -37.92
N THR A 29 -28.21 -2.16 -38.37
CA THR A 29 -26.97 -1.41 -38.22
C THR A 29 -26.77 -1.08 -36.75
N VAL A 30 -25.86 -1.76 -36.06
CA VAL A 30 -25.35 -1.34 -34.76
C VAL A 30 -24.38 -0.19 -34.99
N GLN A 31 -24.82 1.02 -34.73
CA GLN A 31 -23.96 2.18 -34.66
C GLN A 31 -23.02 2.07 -33.46
N THR A 32 -21.77 1.73 -33.70
CA THR A 32 -20.70 1.92 -32.72
C THR A 32 -20.35 3.41 -32.70
N THR A 33 -20.70 4.08 -31.62
CA THR A 33 -20.24 5.43 -31.32
C THR A 33 -18.71 5.41 -31.15
N PRO A 34 -17.95 6.25 -31.83
CA PRO A 34 -16.52 6.31 -31.62
C PRO A 34 -16.24 6.89 -30.24
N THR A 35 -15.50 6.15 -29.43
CA THR A 35 -14.93 6.62 -28.17
C THR A 35 -14.07 7.86 -28.49
N SER A 36 -14.47 9.01 -28.00
CA SER A 36 -13.70 10.24 -28.13
C SER A 36 -12.35 10.05 -27.45
N VAL A 37 -11.30 10.04 -28.23
CA VAL A 37 -9.92 10.18 -27.74
C VAL A 37 -9.83 11.59 -27.18
N VAL A 38 -9.75 11.73 -25.87
CA VAL A 38 -9.43 13.00 -25.21
C VAL A 38 -7.99 13.31 -25.53
N GLN A 39 -7.79 14.22 -26.47
CA GLN A 39 -6.49 14.82 -26.77
C GLN A 39 -6.19 15.78 -25.62
N PHE A 40 -5.21 15.45 -24.79
CA PHE A 40 -4.69 16.37 -23.78
C PHE A 40 -3.90 17.47 -24.50
N ASP A 41 -4.46 18.65 -24.51
CA ASP A 41 -3.76 19.84 -24.97
C ASP A 41 -2.68 20.20 -23.94
N SER A 42 -1.42 20.01 -24.29
CA SER A 42 -0.27 20.29 -23.43
C SER A 42 0.06 21.79 -23.50
N THR A 43 -0.82 22.61 -22.97
CA THR A 43 -0.44 23.95 -22.56
C THR A 43 0.27 23.82 -21.20
N PRO A 44 1.50 24.34 -21.02
CA PRO A 44 2.14 24.33 -19.72
C PRO A 44 1.37 25.30 -18.82
N THR A 45 0.44 24.76 -18.07
CA THR A 45 -0.10 25.45 -16.89
C THR A 45 1.10 25.62 -15.97
N THR A 46 1.44 26.82 -15.60
CA THR A 46 2.43 27.14 -14.57
C THR A 46 2.04 26.31 -13.35
N GLU A 47 2.78 25.25 -13.09
CA GLU A 47 2.59 24.42 -11.89
C GLU A 47 2.68 25.39 -10.72
N ALA A 48 1.61 25.49 -9.95
CA ALA A 48 1.68 26.14 -8.65
C ALA A 48 2.70 25.31 -7.86
N VAL A 49 3.89 25.85 -7.66
CA VAL A 49 4.89 25.28 -6.78
C VAL A 49 4.25 25.25 -5.39
N ILE A 50 3.76 24.09 -5.02
CA ILE A 50 3.25 23.84 -3.65
C ILE A 50 4.47 23.99 -2.76
N SER A 51 4.64 25.16 -2.16
CA SER A 51 5.69 25.36 -1.19
C SER A 51 5.27 24.63 0.09
N TYR A 52 5.63 23.32 0.17
CA TYR A 52 5.59 22.60 1.41
C TYR A 52 6.49 23.30 2.41
N ASN A 53 5.89 23.85 3.44
CA ASN A 53 6.61 24.31 4.63
C ASN A 53 6.91 23.11 5.55
N PHE A 54 7.17 21.94 4.94
CA PHE A 54 7.52 20.73 5.66
C PHE A 54 8.98 20.81 6.10
N ASP A 55 9.19 21.05 7.38
CA ASP A 55 10.50 21.02 7.99
C ASP A 55 10.82 19.59 8.46
N ILE A 56 11.56 18.85 7.63
CA ILE A 56 11.93 17.46 7.92
C ILE A 56 12.77 17.31 9.20
N GLU A 57 13.42 18.37 9.67
CA GLU A 57 14.18 18.33 10.92
C GLU A 57 13.28 18.39 12.15
N LYS A 58 12.08 18.94 12.01
CA LYS A 58 11.14 19.17 13.09
C LYS A 58 9.84 18.39 12.98
N MET A 59 9.55 17.86 11.80
CA MET A 59 8.30 17.16 11.52
C MET A 59 8.57 15.73 11.05
N SER A 60 7.68 14.81 11.41
CA SER A 60 7.73 13.43 10.94
C SER A 60 7.30 13.31 9.49
N PRO A 61 8.11 12.76 8.58
CA PRO A 61 7.70 12.52 7.20
C PRO A 61 6.62 11.42 7.10
N LEU A 62 6.43 10.64 8.13
CA LEU A 62 5.45 9.55 8.15
C LEU A 62 4.10 9.97 8.74
N THR A 63 4.07 10.98 9.62
CA THR A 63 2.84 11.42 10.28
C THR A 63 2.51 12.89 10.07
N GLY A 64 3.44 13.70 9.56
CA GLY A 64 3.30 15.16 9.49
C GLY A 64 3.33 15.86 10.87
N LYS A 65 3.38 15.12 11.98
CA LYS A 65 3.40 15.68 13.34
C LYS A 65 4.77 16.27 13.69
N GLU A 66 4.76 17.30 14.52
CA GLU A 66 6.00 17.78 15.14
C GLU A 66 6.63 16.69 16.00
N ILE A 67 7.94 16.57 15.94
CA ILE A 67 8.72 15.67 16.80
C ILE A 67 9.31 16.46 17.96
N PRO A 68 9.49 15.85 19.13
CA PRO A 68 10.08 16.51 20.29
C PRO A 68 11.45 17.09 19.98
N PRO A 69 11.75 18.35 20.42
CA PRO A 69 13.01 19.03 20.11
C PRO A 69 14.27 18.26 20.53
N GLU A 70 14.19 17.45 21.57
CA GLU A 70 15.29 16.60 22.06
C GLU A 70 15.68 15.50 21.08
N LEU A 71 14.79 15.15 20.14
CA LEU A 71 15.06 14.14 19.11
C LEU A 71 15.68 14.71 17.83
N TRP A 72 15.64 16.03 17.60
CA TRP A 72 16.05 16.61 16.32
C TRP A 72 17.49 16.29 15.92
N LEU A 73 18.44 16.33 16.87
CA LEU A 73 19.87 16.09 16.59
C LEU A 73 20.20 14.61 16.40
N ASN A 74 19.48 13.71 17.05
CA ASN A 74 19.77 12.28 17.10
C ASN A 74 18.71 11.44 16.38
N ARG A 75 17.87 12.05 15.57
CA ARG A 75 16.80 11.38 14.86
C ARG A 75 17.35 10.34 13.88
N PRO A 76 16.80 9.12 13.86
CA PRO A 76 17.06 8.16 12.80
C PRO A 76 16.75 8.77 11.43
N LYS A 77 17.57 8.49 10.43
CA LYS A 77 17.37 9.02 9.07
C LYS A 77 16.77 7.99 8.11
N ARG A 78 16.79 6.72 8.48
CA ARG A 78 16.29 5.62 7.66
C ARG A 78 14.98 5.08 8.21
N VAL A 79 13.97 5.07 7.38
CA VAL A 79 12.70 4.39 7.67
C VAL A 79 12.93 2.87 7.65
N LEU A 80 12.37 2.17 8.63
CA LEU A 80 12.26 0.72 8.65
C LEU A 80 10.83 0.32 8.28
N ALA A 81 10.67 -0.57 7.31
CA ALA A 81 9.38 -1.08 6.86
C ALA A 81 9.30 -2.59 7.17
N PHE A 82 8.49 -2.95 8.15
CA PHE A 82 8.32 -4.35 8.58
C PHE A 82 7.09 -4.96 7.92
N LYS A 83 7.28 -6.09 7.22
CA LYS A 83 6.15 -6.85 6.67
C LYS A 83 5.50 -7.68 7.76
N ILE A 84 4.26 -7.38 8.12
CA ILE A 84 3.52 -8.00 9.21
C ILE A 84 2.40 -8.88 8.66
N ASP A 85 2.26 -10.06 9.23
CA ASP A 85 1.22 -11.04 8.89
C ASP A 85 -0.16 -10.59 9.36
N ASN A 86 -1.19 -10.84 8.53
CA ASN A 86 -2.59 -10.61 8.89
C ASN A 86 -3.45 -11.87 8.77
N ASN A 87 -2.84 -13.05 8.69
CA ASN A 87 -3.57 -14.32 8.79
C ASN A 87 -4.25 -14.44 10.16
N ILE A 88 -5.39 -15.15 10.24
CA ILE A 88 -6.11 -15.36 11.51
C ILE A 88 -5.20 -15.93 12.61
N ASN A 89 -4.26 -16.83 12.26
CA ASN A 89 -3.32 -17.43 13.22
C ASN A 89 -2.22 -16.46 13.69
N ALA A 90 -2.10 -15.29 13.04
CA ALA A 90 -1.17 -14.23 13.41
C ALA A 90 -1.80 -13.18 14.33
N ARG A 91 -3.11 -13.24 14.53
CA ARG A 91 -3.85 -12.28 15.36
C ARG A 91 -4.00 -12.77 16.80
N PRO A 92 -4.04 -11.86 17.78
CA PRO A 92 -3.73 -10.45 17.67
C PRO A 92 -2.22 -10.23 17.40
N GLN A 93 -1.88 -9.20 16.64
CA GLN A 93 -0.50 -8.77 16.42
C GLN A 93 0.00 -7.97 17.62
N SER A 94 1.32 -7.73 17.64
CA SER A 94 1.94 -6.84 18.63
C SER A 94 2.76 -5.77 17.90
N GLY A 95 2.87 -4.58 18.49
CA GLY A 95 3.71 -3.50 17.98
C GLY A 95 3.13 -2.68 16.82
N LEU A 96 2.03 -3.10 16.20
CA LEU A 96 1.42 -2.35 15.09
C LEU A 96 0.90 -0.97 15.52
N GLN A 97 0.37 -0.86 16.74
CA GLN A 97 -0.14 0.40 17.28
C GLN A 97 0.97 1.42 17.57
N GLU A 98 2.22 0.95 17.67
CA GLU A 98 3.42 1.75 17.90
C GLU A 98 4.03 2.29 16.60
N ALA A 99 3.62 1.78 15.44
CA ALA A 99 4.13 2.23 14.15
C ALA A 99 3.78 3.71 13.87
N ASP A 100 4.70 4.44 13.22
CA ASP A 100 4.43 5.80 12.76
C ASP A 100 3.31 5.82 11.72
N SER A 101 3.31 4.86 10.80
CA SER A 101 2.26 4.66 9.79
C SER A 101 2.21 3.20 9.35
N VAL A 102 1.07 2.78 8.81
CA VAL A 102 0.86 1.41 8.34
C VAL A 102 0.26 1.42 6.93
N PHE A 103 0.90 0.71 6.00
CA PHE A 103 0.25 0.32 4.75
C PHE A 103 -0.43 -1.04 4.91
N GLU A 104 -1.65 -1.18 4.42
CA GLU A 104 -2.35 -2.44 4.30
C GLU A 104 -2.55 -2.78 2.82
N ILE A 105 -2.06 -3.95 2.40
CA ILE A 105 -1.91 -4.30 0.99
C ILE A 105 -2.49 -5.68 0.75
N LEU A 106 -3.29 -5.83 -0.33
CA LEU A 106 -3.80 -7.13 -0.78
C LEU A 106 -2.64 -8.06 -1.15
N VAL A 107 -2.76 -9.32 -0.71
CA VAL A 107 -1.85 -10.41 -1.04
C VAL A 107 -2.61 -11.61 -1.59
N GLU A 108 -1.95 -12.75 -1.79
CA GLU A 108 -2.57 -13.97 -2.26
C GLU A 108 -3.72 -14.45 -1.37
N GLY A 109 -4.65 -15.20 -1.94
CA GLY A 109 -5.82 -15.74 -1.24
C GLY A 109 -6.85 -14.69 -0.83
N GLY A 110 -6.80 -13.48 -1.39
CA GLY A 110 -7.71 -12.38 -1.05
C GLY A 110 -7.49 -11.80 0.35
N MET A 111 -6.38 -12.17 1.02
CA MET A 111 -5.98 -11.65 2.32
C MET A 111 -5.21 -10.33 2.18
N THR A 112 -5.00 -9.64 3.30
CA THR A 112 -4.09 -8.49 3.35
C THR A 112 -2.87 -8.79 4.24
N ARG A 113 -1.81 -7.99 4.07
CA ARG A 113 -0.68 -7.89 5.00
C ARG A 113 -0.35 -6.43 5.24
N PHE A 114 0.35 -6.17 6.34
CA PHE A 114 0.75 -4.81 6.68
C PHE A 114 2.22 -4.56 6.35
N LEU A 115 2.55 -3.30 6.04
CA LEU A 115 3.88 -2.74 6.14
C LEU A 115 3.85 -1.69 7.24
N ALA A 116 4.40 -2.02 8.39
CA ALA A 116 4.52 -1.12 9.52
C ALA A 116 5.80 -0.28 9.38
N LEU A 117 5.66 1.03 9.33
CA LEU A 117 6.76 1.97 9.16
C LEU A 117 7.20 2.53 10.51
N PHE A 118 8.51 2.52 10.75
CA PHE A 118 9.14 3.04 11.96
C PHE A 118 10.28 3.99 11.61
N LEU A 119 10.21 5.20 12.09
CA LEU A 119 11.26 6.21 12.01
C LEU A 119 11.44 6.90 13.37
N ASP A 120 10.36 7.50 13.88
CA ASP A 120 10.35 8.30 15.11
C ASP A 120 9.93 7.46 16.32
N ASN A 121 9.09 6.46 16.12
CA ASN A 121 8.67 5.50 17.14
C ASN A 121 9.47 4.20 17.09
N THR A 122 9.35 3.40 18.15
CA THR A 122 10.01 2.09 18.28
C THR A 122 9.06 1.06 18.90
N SER A 123 9.35 -0.22 18.64
CA SER A 123 8.67 -1.34 19.28
C SER A 123 9.67 -2.43 19.65
N LYS A 124 9.64 -2.90 20.89
CA LYS A 124 10.48 -4.02 21.33
C LYS A 124 9.93 -5.37 20.97
N TYR A 125 8.65 -5.41 20.55
CA TYR A 125 7.94 -6.68 20.31
C TYR A 125 6.97 -6.54 19.14
N LEU A 126 7.53 -6.36 17.94
CA LEU A 126 6.76 -6.19 16.72
C LEU A 126 6.59 -7.52 15.97
N GLY A 127 5.37 -7.91 15.65
CA GLY A 127 5.14 -9.10 14.84
C GLY A 127 3.70 -9.62 14.83
N PRO A 128 3.49 -10.77 14.17
CA PRO A 128 4.48 -11.64 13.49
C PRO A 128 4.97 -11.09 12.15
N ILE A 129 6.27 -11.17 11.91
CA ILE A 129 6.90 -10.75 10.65
C ILE A 129 6.69 -11.82 9.58
N ARG A 130 6.51 -11.37 8.32
CA ARG A 130 6.13 -12.22 7.20
C ARG A 130 6.93 -11.93 5.92
N SER A 131 6.69 -12.74 4.90
CA SER A 131 7.38 -12.64 3.61
C SER A 131 6.95 -11.44 2.78
N ALA A 132 7.91 -10.85 2.05
CA ALA A 132 7.70 -9.76 1.10
C ALA A 132 6.73 -10.12 -0.03
N ARG A 133 6.13 -9.09 -0.62
CA ARG A 133 5.27 -9.17 -1.81
C ARG A 133 5.67 -8.10 -2.85
N PRO A 134 5.33 -8.30 -4.13
CA PRO A 134 5.80 -7.41 -5.19
C PRO A 134 5.38 -5.93 -5.06
N THR A 135 4.25 -5.64 -4.42
CA THR A 135 3.82 -4.25 -4.16
C THR A 135 4.65 -3.56 -3.06
N ASP A 136 5.27 -4.31 -2.13
CA ASP A 136 5.94 -3.73 -0.96
C ASP A 136 7.03 -2.70 -1.33
N PRO A 137 7.99 -3.02 -2.22
CA PRO A 137 9.04 -2.06 -2.57
C PRO A 137 8.49 -0.81 -3.24
N THR A 138 7.40 -0.93 -3.99
CA THR A 138 6.86 0.19 -4.75
C THR A 138 6.26 1.28 -3.87
N VAL A 139 5.71 0.94 -2.69
CA VAL A 139 5.10 1.91 -1.78
C VAL A 139 6.11 2.51 -0.78
N ILE A 140 7.23 1.83 -0.52
CA ILE A 140 8.23 2.30 0.46
C ILE A 140 9.47 2.95 -0.17
N ARG A 141 9.63 2.82 -1.50
CA ARG A 141 10.79 3.36 -2.22
C ARG A 141 10.99 4.88 -2.05
N PRO A 142 9.93 5.72 -1.99
CA PRO A 142 10.07 7.17 -1.80
C PRO A 142 10.74 7.56 -0.47
N PHE A 143 10.63 6.70 0.53
CA PHE A 143 11.14 6.98 1.88
C PHE A 143 12.57 6.48 2.09
N ASP A 144 13.20 5.91 1.07
CA ASP A 144 14.48 5.20 1.15
C ASP A 144 14.50 4.17 2.29
N ALA A 145 13.37 3.50 2.49
CA ALA A 145 13.16 2.56 3.58
C ALA A 145 13.94 1.27 3.38
N SER A 146 14.36 0.65 4.49
CA SER A 146 14.82 -0.74 4.50
C SER A 146 13.64 -1.66 4.79
N LEU A 147 13.43 -2.66 3.91
CA LEU A 147 12.36 -3.66 4.06
C LEU A 147 12.85 -4.80 4.96
N VAL A 148 12.09 -5.10 6.01
CA VAL A 148 12.38 -6.17 6.98
C VAL A 148 11.33 -7.28 6.86
N VAL A 149 11.77 -8.49 6.56
CA VAL A 149 10.91 -9.62 6.18
C VAL A 149 11.41 -10.95 6.76
N SER A 150 10.54 -11.96 6.81
CA SER A 150 10.95 -13.34 7.09
C SER A 150 11.56 -14.06 5.88
N GLY A 151 11.57 -13.44 4.72
CA GLY A 151 11.97 -13.97 3.42
C GLY A 151 11.01 -13.56 2.32
N ALA A 152 11.04 -14.25 1.19
CA ALA A 152 10.12 -14.07 0.08
C ALA A 152 10.02 -15.33 -0.80
N THR A 153 9.17 -15.29 -1.83
CA THR A 153 9.19 -16.25 -2.93
C THR A 153 10.50 -16.10 -3.71
N ASP A 154 11.00 -17.20 -4.26
CA ASP A 154 12.25 -17.24 -5.03
C ASP A 154 12.32 -16.13 -6.09
N GLY A 155 13.46 -15.46 -6.17
CA GLY A 155 13.74 -14.36 -7.11
C GLY A 155 13.20 -12.98 -6.69
N LEU A 156 12.28 -12.88 -5.74
CA LEU A 156 11.68 -11.59 -5.37
C LEU A 156 12.66 -10.68 -4.61
N ILE A 157 13.46 -11.20 -3.69
CA ILE A 157 14.42 -10.38 -2.92
C ILE A 157 15.46 -9.70 -3.84
N PRO A 158 16.11 -10.41 -4.79
CA PRO A 158 16.97 -9.75 -5.77
C PRO A 158 16.25 -8.63 -6.53
N SER A 159 15.03 -8.87 -7.04
CA SER A 159 14.25 -7.87 -7.77
C SER A 159 13.91 -6.64 -6.91
N ILE A 160 13.59 -6.82 -5.62
CA ILE A 160 13.37 -5.71 -4.70
C ILE A 160 14.66 -4.86 -4.54
N ARG A 161 15.82 -5.52 -4.43
CA ARG A 161 17.11 -4.82 -4.32
C ARG A 161 17.47 -4.07 -5.61
N GLU A 162 17.11 -4.60 -6.78
CA GLU A 162 17.28 -3.91 -8.08
C GLU A 162 16.44 -2.62 -8.16
N LEU A 163 15.29 -2.57 -7.49
CA LEU A 163 14.48 -1.35 -7.35
C LEU A 163 15.08 -0.34 -6.36
N GLY A 164 16.25 -0.64 -5.78
CA GLY A 164 16.94 0.23 -4.84
C GLY A 164 16.41 0.17 -3.41
N VAL A 165 15.66 -0.87 -3.03
CA VAL A 165 15.17 -1.09 -1.67
C VAL A 165 16.09 -2.10 -0.94
N PRO A 166 16.81 -1.69 0.10
CA PRO A 166 17.57 -2.62 0.93
C PRO A 166 16.62 -3.59 1.65
N VAL A 167 17.01 -4.88 1.70
CA VAL A 167 16.20 -5.92 2.34
C VAL A 167 17.00 -6.60 3.43
N LEU A 168 16.45 -6.61 4.65
CA LEU A 168 16.88 -7.42 5.77
C LEU A 168 15.95 -8.63 5.90
N GLU A 169 16.46 -9.79 5.58
CA GLU A 169 15.79 -11.06 5.83
C GLU A 169 16.00 -11.51 7.27
N GLU A 170 15.24 -12.51 7.74
CA GLU A 170 15.38 -13.06 9.09
C GLU A 170 16.85 -13.28 9.48
N VAL A 171 17.23 -12.75 10.62
CA VAL A 171 18.56 -12.89 11.19
C VAL A 171 18.49 -13.59 12.55
N ASN A 172 19.40 -14.53 12.78
CA ASN A 172 19.60 -15.16 14.09
C ASN A 172 20.33 -14.19 15.01
N SER A 173 19.59 -13.28 15.63
CA SER A 173 20.15 -12.32 16.57
C SER A 173 19.05 -11.89 17.54
N PRO A 174 19.38 -11.20 18.65
CA PRO A 174 18.33 -10.65 19.51
C PRO A 174 17.43 -9.64 18.78
N ALA A 175 17.82 -9.12 17.62
CA ALA A 175 17.02 -8.20 16.81
C ALA A 175 15.76 -8.89 16.22
N MET A 176 15.85 -10.17 15.84
CA MET A 176 14.72 -10.95 15.35
C MET A 176 14.72 -12.31 16.05
N PHE A 177 13.55 -12.73 16.54
CA PHE A 177 13.40 -13.93 17.37
C PHE A 177 12.06 -14.62 17.13
N ARG A 178 12.04 -15.94 17.33
CA ARG A 178 10.80 -16.74 17.24
C ARG A 178 10.26 -17.02 18.62
N ILE A 179 8.98 -16.76 18.82
CA ILE A 179 8.29 -17.01 20.09
C ILE A 179 7.72 -18.42 20.12
N GLY A 180 7.74 -19.06 21.31
CA GLY A 180 7.24 -20.41 21.51
C GLY A 180 5.72 -20.52 21.66
N SER A 181 5.03 -19.42 21.96
CA SER A 181 3.57 -19.39 22.14
C SER A 181 2.78 -19.49 20.84
N ARG A 182 3.44 -19.34 19.69
CA ARG A 182 2.84 -19.48 18.35
C ARG A 182 3.62 -20.46 17.49
N LYS A 183 2.94 -21.08 16.53
CA LYS A 183 3.58 -21.98 15.56
C LYS A 183 4.12 -21.19 14.36
N ALA A 184 5.25 -21.63 13.81
CA ALA A 184 5.72 -21.15 12.53
C ALA A 184 4.63 -21.40 11.46
N PRO A 185 4.46 -20.47 10.52
CA PRO A 185 5.26 -19.29 10.23
C PRO A 185 4.77 -17.98 10.90
N HIS A 186 3.86 -18.06 11.88
CA HIS A 186 3.20 -16.92 12.51
C HIS A 186 3.86 -16.53 13.85
N ASN A 187 5.17 -16.72 13.99
CA ASN A 187 5.87 -16.62 15.29
C ASN A 187 7.19 -15.87 15.25
N LEU A 188 7.53 -15.17 14.15
CA LEU A 188 8.74 -14.35 14.06
C LEU A 188 8.43 -12.92 14.51
N TYR A 189 9.20 -12.40 15.46
CA TYR A 189 9.07 -11.08 16.04
C TYR A 189 10.39 -10.32 15.96
N ALA A 190 10.35 -8.99 16.13
CA ALA A 190 11.52 -8.15 16.14
C ALA A 190 11.46 -7.07 17.21
N ASP A 191 12.63 -6.66 17.67
CA ASP A 191 12.91 -5.38 18.31
C ASP A 191 13.39 -4.39 17.25
N THR A 192 12.64 -3.31 17.03
CA THR A 192 12.89 -2.36 15.95
C THR A 192 14.19 -1.56 16.14
N GLU A 193 14.60 -1.28 17.38
CA GLU A 193 15.86 -0.59 17.69
C GLU A 193 17.05 -1.50 17.35
N LEU A 194 17.01 -2.75 17.80
CA LEU A 194 18.06 -3.73 17.49
C LEU A 194 18.12 -4.04 15.98
N VAL A 195 16.99 -4.05 15.27
CA VAL A 195 16.97 -4.19 13.81
C VAL A 195 17.65 -2.99 13.15
N ARG A 196 17.44 -1.77 13.65
CA ARG A 196 18.11 -0.56 13.17
C ARG A 196 19.61 -0.68 13.29
N ASP A 197 20.10 -1.11 14.44
CA ASP A 197 21.53 -1.33 14.67
C ASP A 197 22.14 -2.34 13.67
N VAL A 198 21.42 -3.44 13.38
CA VAL A 198 21.83 -4.42 12.37
C VAL A 198 21.90 -3.80 10.97
N ILE A 199 20.91 -3.01 10.58
CA ILE A 199 20.85 -2.34 9.27
C ILE A 199 21.98 -1.32 9.14
N ASP A 200 22.20 -0.52 10.16
CA ASP A 200 23.27 0.50 10.19
C ASP A 200 24.66 -0.17 10.14
N SER A 201 24.87 -1.28 10.86
CA SER A 201 26.11 -2.06 10.82
C SER A 201 26.41 -2.67 9.44
N ARG A 202 25.39 -2.94 8.63
CA ARG A 202 25.54 -3.45 7.25
C ARG A 202 25.90 -2.37 6.25
N GLY A 203 25.86 -1.09 6.64
CA GLY A 203 26.24 0.05 5.82
C GLY A 203 25.38 0.21 4.57
N PHE A 204 24.07 -0.06 4.65
CA PHE A 204 23.17 0.21 3.53
C PHE A 204 23.18 1.70 3.19
N LYS A 205 23.54 2.01 1.94
CA LYS A 205 23.64 3.39 1.47
C LYS A 205 22.25 4.00 1.33
N PHE A 206 22.15 5.28 1.68
CA PHE A 206 21.02 6.10 1.30
C PHE A 206 21.10 6.44 -0.19
N LEU A 207 19.97 6.42 -0.88
CA LEU A 207 19.87 6.80 -2.28
C LEU A 207 19.42 8.27 -2.46
N GLN A 208 18.92 8.87 -1.38
CA GLN A 208 18.50 10.27 -1.34
C GLN A 208 18.81 10.90 0.04
N PRO A 209 18.83 12.22 0.17
CA PRO A 209 19.27 12.93 1.39
C PRO A 209 18.42 12.67 2.64
N GLY A 210 17.23 12.14 2.51
CA GLY A 210 16.32 11.82 3.63
C GLY A 210 15.02 11.26 3.10
N PRO A 211 14.12 10.77 3.98
CA PRO A 211 12.82 10.29 3.55
C PRO A 211 11.95 11.44 3.08
N ASN A 212 11.31 11.30 1.91
CA ASN A 212 10.23 12.17 1.52
C ASN A 212 9.05 11.99 2.48
N PRO A 213 8.17 13.02 2.67
CA PRO A 213 6.90 12.79 3.33
C PRO A 213 6.05 11.77 2.56
N LEU A 214 5.19 11.04 3.27
CA LEU A 214 4.26 10.06 2.68
C LEU A 214 3.47 10.68 1.53
N TYR A 215 3.01 11.88 1.76
CA TYR A 215 2.22 12.75 0.89
C TYR A 215 2.15 14.15 1.54
N PRO A 216 1.47 15.12 0.88
CA PRO A 216 1.30 16.44 1.45
C PRO A 216 0.57 16.43 2.79
N PHE A 217 1.21 17.00 3.83
CA PHE A 217 0.58 17.22 5.12
C PHE A 217 0.15 18.67 5.29
N GLY A 218 -1.03 18.90 5.87
CA GLY A 218 -1.54 20.21 6.19
C GLY A 218 -2.88 20.16 6.90
N PHE A 219 -3.40 21.33 7.28
CA PHE A 219 -4.61 21.43 8.11
C PHE A 219 -5.83 21.93 7.33
N ASP A 220 -5.68 22.21 6.03
CA ASP A 220 -6.80 22.70 5.22
C ASP A 220 -7.80 21.57 4.92
N GLN A 221 -8.92 21.63 5.62
CA GLN A 221 -10.08 20.75 5.42
C GLN A 221 -11.32 21.51 4.93
N THR A 222 -11.14 22.68 4.31
CA THR A 222 -12.24 23.55 3.88
C THR A 222 -13.18 22.85 2.91
N ASN A 223 -12.65 21.96 2.06
CA ASN A 223 -13.41 21.22 1.05
C ASN A 223 -13.81 19.81 1.49
N TRP A 224 -13.62 19.46 2.76
CA TRP A 224 -13.99 18.15 3.28
C TRP A 224 -15.46 18.10 3.65
N ASN A 225 -16.06 16.92 3.49
CA ASN A 225 -17.45 16.66 3.82
C ASN A 225 -17.57 15.91 5.16
N ASP A 226 -18.66 16.12 5.89
CA ASP A 226 -18.99 15.36 7.09
C ASP A 226 -19.69 14.05 6.73
N GLY A 227 -19.72 13.08 7.65
CA GLY A 227 -20.56 11.90 7.52
C GLY A 227 -19.82 10.59 7.28
N ALA A 228 -18.56 10.49 7.72
CA ALA A 228 -17.75 9.30 7.62
C ALA A 228 -17.44 8.67 9.00
N ASN A 229 -18.46 8.48 9.84
CA ASN A 229 -18.26 7.84 11.15
C ASN A 229 -17.98 6.33 11.04
N LYS A 230 -18.40 5.72 9.94
CA LYS A 230 -18.06 4.35 9.59
C LYS A 230 -17.55 4.29 8.16
N VAL A 231 -16.38 3.68 7.98
CA VAL A 231 -15.76 3.45 6.67
C VAL A 231 -15.63 1.95 6.45
N THR A 232 -16.07 1.46 5.30
CA THR A 232 -15.99 0.04 4.92
C THR A 232 -15.16 -0.08 3.65
N ILE A 233 -14.13 -0.92 3.71
CA ILE A 233 -13.17 -1.17 2.63
C ILE A 233 -13.17 -2.66 2.32
N LYS A 234 -13.79 -3.05 1.22
CA LYS A 234 -13.82 -4.44 0.74
C LYS A 234 -12.67 -4.64 -0.25
N TYR A 235 -11.64 -5.36 0.16
CA TYR A 235 -10.50 -5.71 -0.69
C TYR A 235 -10.79 -6.84 -1.67
N SER A 236 -11.58 -7.80 -1.23
CA SER A 236 -11.92 -9.02 -1.95
C SER A 236 -13.19 -9.64 -1.38
N GLU A 237 -13.61 -10.79 -1.90
CA GLU A 237 -14.69 -11.59 -1.29
C GLU A 237 -14.32 -12.17 0.09
N TYR A 238 -13.02 -12.15 0.46
CA TYR A 238 -12.52 -12.76 1.69
C TYR A 238 -12.07 -11.76 2.74
N THR A 239 -11.91 -10.46 2.38
CA THR A 239 -11.41 -9.46 3.33
C THR A 239 -12.15 -8.14 3.19
N THR A 240 -12.89 -7.78 4.23
CA THR A 240 -13.49 -6.46 4.41
C THR A 240 -12.99 -5.85 5.72
N VAL A 241 -12.48 -4.63 5.65
CA VAL A 241 -12.04 -3.83 6.80
C VAL A 241 -13.11 -2.80 7.09
N ILE A 242 -13.45 -2.62 8.36
CA ILE A 242 -14.40 -1.60 8.81
C ILE A 242 -13.70 -0.75 9.86
N TRP A 243 -13.72 0.54 9.63
CA TRP A 243 -13.29 1.56 10.57
C TRP A 243 -14.52 2.23 11.17
N LYS A 244 -14.56 2.36 12.49
CA LYS A 244 -15.64 3.05 13.19
C LYS A 244 -15.03 4.13 14.07
N ILE A 245 -15.58 5.33 13.99
CA ILE A 245 -15.10 6.45 14.80
C ILE A 245 -15.36 6.18 16.29
N ASP A 246 -14.40 6.48 17.09
CA ASP A 246 -14.44 6.43 18.56
C ASP A 246 -13.60 7.59 19.09
N GLY A 247 -14.28 8.65 19.56
CA GLY A 247 -13.64 9.92 19.85
C GLY A 247 -13.07 10.58 18.60
N ASP A 248 -11.76 10.80 18.57
CA ASP A 248 -10.99 11.41 17.47
C ASP A 248 -10.29 10.38 16.57
N LYS A 249 -10.50 9.08 16.80
CA LYS A 249 -9.85 7.98 16.09
C LYS A 249 -10.86 7.03 15.48
N TYR A 250 -10.38 6.28 14.50
CA TYR A 250 -11.09 5.16 13.91
C TYR A 250 -10.57 3.86 14.51
N SER A 251 -11.45 3.10 15.16
CA SER A 251 -11.20 1.74 15.65
C SER A 251 -11.42 0.71 14.55
N ARG A 252 -10.52 -0.28 14.44
CA ARG A 252 -10.47 -1.25 13.34
C ARG A 252 -11.24 -2.52 13.64
N PHE A 253 -12.11 -2.92 12.69
CA PHE A 253 -12.82 -4.20 12.65
C PHE A 253 -12.53 -4.92 11.34
N ILE A 254 -12.70 -6.23 11.31
CA ILE A 254 -12.47 -7.04 10.12
C ILE A 254 -13.54 -8.11 9.94
N ILE A 255 -13.92 -8.34 8.69
CA ILE A 255 -14.63 -9.54 8.22
C ILE A 255 -13.67 -10.26 7.28
N ASP A 256 -13.42 -11.54 7.50
CA ASP A 256 -12.59 -12.35 6.61
C ASP A 256 -13.19 -13.75 6.39
N ALA A 257 -12.54 -14.58 5.57
CA ALA A 257 -13.00 -15.93 5.26
C ALA A 257 -13.17 -16.85 6.49
N TYR A 258 -12.67 -16.42 7.64
CA TYR A 258 -12.75 -17.16 8.92
C TYR A 258 -13.76 -16.52 9.89
N SER A 259 -14.38 -15.41 9.53
CA SER A 259 -15.42 -14.78 10.32
C SER A 259 -16.68 -15.64 10.32
N SER A 260 -17.22 -15.93 11.48
CA SER A 260 -18.50 -16.63 11.61
C SER A 260 -19.64 -15.66 11.27
N ASN A 261 -20.57 -16.09 10.42
CA ASN A 261 -21.79 -15.34 10.07
C ASN A 261 -21.57 -13.96 9.43
N ASP A 262 -20.41 -13.74 8.77
CA ASP A 262 -20.04 -12.44 8.18
C ASP A 262 -20.09 -11.26 9.17
N GLU A 263 -19.94 -11.52 10.46
CA GLU A 263 -19.87 -10.48 11.47
C GLU A 263 -18.48 -9.85 11.57
N ALA A 264 -18.47 -8.53 11.68
CA ALA A 264 -17.23 -7.78 11.88
C ALA A 264 -16.73 -7.98 13.32
N VAL A 265 -15.51 -8.48 13.45
CA VAL A 265 -14.84 -8.65 14.75
C VAL A 265 -13.82 -7.54 14.99
N ALA A 266 -13.68 -7.10 16.23
CA ALA A 266 -12.64 -6.13 16.61
C ALA A 266 -11.25 -6.68 16.30
N HIS A 267 -10.42 -5.88 15.68
CA HIS A 267 -9.04 -6.26 15.39
C HIS A 267 -8.12 -5.75 16.50
N ASN A 268 -7.86 -6.63 17.44
CA ASN A 268 -7.06 -6.28 18.61
C ASN A 268 -5.56 -6.40 18.33
N PHE A 269 -4.77 -5.63 19.08
CA PHE A 269 -3.34 -5.87 19.31
C PHE A 269 -3.13 -6.35 20.74
N ILE A 270 -1.95 -6.91 21.03
CA ILE A 270 -1.60 -7.44 22.34
C ILE A 270 -0.17 -7.05 22.71
N SER A 271 0.04 -6.70 24.00
CA SER A 271 1.37 -6.44 24.54
C SER A 271 2.22 -7.72 24.62
N GLN A 272 3.53 -7.57 24.77
CA GLN A 272 4.49 -8.68 24.85
C GLN A 272 4.16 -9.64 25.99
N ASP A 273 3.78 -9.11 27.15
CA ASP A 273 3.46 -9.89 28.35
C ASP A 273 2.03 -10.49 28.34
N GLY A 274 1.22 -10.13 27.32
CA GLY A 274 -0.15 -10.58 27.17
C GLY A 274 -1.14 -9.92 28.15
N ASN A 275 -0.70 -8.95 28.95
CA ASN A 275 -1.51 -8.32 30.00
C ASN A 275 -2.36 -7.16 29.49
N TYR A 276 -2.00 -6.60 28.35
CA TYR A 276 -2.74 -5.50 27.73
C TYR A 276 -3.15 -5.86 26.30
N SER A 277 -4.41 -5.65 25.98
CA SER A 277 -4.97 -5.80 24.63
C SER A 277 -6.00 -4.71 24.40
N ASP A 278 -5.98 -4.10 23.23
CA ASP A 278 -6.95 -3.08 22.81
C ASP A 278 -7.18 -3.19 21.30
N ILE A 279 -8.17 -2.43 20.79
CA ILE A 279 -8.50 -2.40 19.37
C ILE A 279 -7.46 -1.53 18.64
N LEU A 280 -6.94 -2.01 17.51
CA LEU A 280 -6.12 -1.21 16.62
C LEU A 280 -6.89 0.03 16.17
N SER A 281 -6.26 1.19 16.25
CA SER A 281 -6.87 2.46 15.90
C SER A 281 -5.92 3.37 15.13
N THR A 282 -6.48 4.34 14.42
CA THR A 282 -5.73 5.38 13.68
C THR A 282 -6.53 6.67 13.64
N GLU A 283 -5.85 7.80 13.47
CA GLU A 283 -6.50 9.11 13.33
C GLU A 283 -6.97 9.36 11.89
N SER A 284 -6.19 8.86 10.90
CA SER A 284 -6.55 8.99 9.48
C SER A 284 -6.55 7.64 8.77
N VAL A 285 -7.56 7.46 7.91
CA VAL A 285 -7.67 6.34 6.97
C VAL A 285 -7.53 6.88 5.55
N VAL A 286 -6.50 6.44 4.83
CA VAL A 286 -6.25 6.82 3.44
C VAL A 286 -6.44 5.61 2.55
N VAL A 287 -7.19 5.73 1.47
CA VAL A 287 -7.43 4.64 0.51
C VAL A 287 -6.95 5.05 -0.87
N ILE A 288 -6.02 4.28 -1.40
CA ILE A 288 -5.41 4.44 -2.73
C ILE A 288 -5.82 3.22 -3.55
N GLN A 289 -6.61 3.43 -4.61
CA GLN A 289 -7.01 2.35 -5.51
C GLN A 289 -6.10 2.28 -6.73
N GLY A 290 -5.68 1.06 -7.09
CA GLY A 290 -4.82 0.80 -8.24
C GLY A 290 -5.18 -0.50 -8.95
N ALA A 291 -4.74 -0.64 -10.20
CA ALA A 291 -5.02 -1.84 -10.99
C ALA A 291 -4.32 -3.07 -10.40
N LEU A 292 -5.08 -4.14 -10.21
CA LEU A 292 -4.56 -5.45 -9.80
C LEU A 292 -3.93 -6.16 -11.00
N TYR A 293 -2.73 -6.67 -10.83
CA TYR A 293 -2.06 -7.50 -11.82
C TYR A 293 -1.32 -8.67 -11.17
N LYS A 294 -0.89 -9.62 -11.97
CA LYS A 294 0.02 -10.68 -11.53
C LYS A 294 1.45 -10.28 -11.87
N ASP A 295 2.30 -10.24 -10.87
CA ASP A 295 3.72 -10.03 -11.07
C ASP A 295 4.31 -11.11 -12.00
N LYS A 296 5.09 -10.70 -13.00
CA LYS A 296 5.57 -11.61 -14.06
C LYS A 296 6.58 -12.64 -13.56
N ALA A 297 7.37 -12.28 -12.55
CA ALA A 297 8.42 -13.15 -12.04
C ALA A 297 7.89 -14.15 -11.01
N THR A 298 6.99 -13.71 -10.12
CA THR A 298 6.51 -14.50 -8.99
C THR A 298 5.11 -15.06 -9.17
N THR A 299 4.35 -14.55 -10.16
CA THR A 299 2.90 -14.81 -10.36
C THR A 299 2.00 -14.36 -9.18
N LEU A 300 2.57 -13.70 -8.17
CA LEU A 300 1.84 -13.18 -7.03
C LEU A 300 1.01 -11.94 -7.42
N PRO A 301 -0.11 -11.68 -6.72
CA PRO A 301 -0.89 -10.47 -6.92
C PRO A 301 -0.07 -9.25 -6.54
N SER A 302 -0.18 -8.21 -7.34
CA SER A 302 0.44 -6.91 -7.12
C SER A 302 -0.52 -5.80 -7.53
N ILE A 303 -0.42 -4.63 -6.91
CA ILE A 303 -1.23 -3.47 -7.23
C ILE A 303 -0.35 -2.40 -7.85
N LEU A 304 -0.81 -1.82 -8.96
CA LEU A 304 -0.11 -0.74 -9.63
C LEU A 304 -0.18 0.54 -8.78
N THR A 305 0.99 1.09 -8.48
CA THR A 305 1.16 2.28 -7.63
C THR A 305 1.82 3.46 -8.36
N VAL A 306 1.96 3.37 -9.67
CA VAL A 306 2.41 4.44 -10.58
C VAL A 306 1.30 4.70 -11.57
N GLY A 307 1.02 5.98 -11.85
CA GLY A 307 -0.08 6.41 -12.70
C GLY A 307 -1.07 7.28 -11.95
N ILE A 308 -2.36 7.04 -12.16
CA ILE A 308 -3.48 7.78 -11.57
C ILE A 308 -4.52 6.76 -11.12
N GLY A 309 -5.18 7.04 -10.01
CA GLY A 309 -6.31 6.23 -9.52
C GLY A 309 -7.16 6.98 -8.50
N ASP A 310 -8.18 6.30 -7.99
CA ASP A 310 -9.12 6.88 -7.04
C ASP A 310 -8.49 6.99 -5.64
N LEU A 311 -8.81 8.09 -4.96
CA LEU A 311 -8.36 8.43 -3.62
C LEU A 311 -9.56 8.72 -2.72
N PHE A 312 -9.50 8.20 -1.50
CA PHE A 312 -10.42 8.55 -0.43
C PHE A 312 -9.62 8.79 0.86
N ILE A 313 -9.91 9.88 1.55
CA ILE A 313 -9.26 10.21 2.82
C ILE A 313 -10.34 10.47 3.86
N PHE A 314 -10.15 9.89 5.04
CA PHE A 314 -11.07 10.00 6.17
C PHE A 314 -10.27 10.43 7.41
N ASN A 315 -10.75 11.46 8.10
CA ASN A 315 -10.17 11.96 9.34
C ASN A 315 -11.25 12.60 10.20
N ASN A 316 -11.34 12.23 11.45
CA ASN A 316 -12.27 12.80 12.43
C ASN A 316 -13.74 12.92 11.93
N GLY A 317 -14.28 11.84 11.33
CA GLY A 317 -15.64 11.80 10.80
C GLY A 317 -15.88 12.58 9.50
N LYS A 318 -14.85 13.25 8.99
CA LYS A 318 -14.85 13.93 7.70
C LYS A 318 -14.22 13.08 6.60
N TYR A 319 -14.53 13.40 5.35
CA TYR A 319 -13.92 12.76 4.20
C TYR A 319 -13.72 13.71 3.03
N ILE A 320 -12.77 13.35 2.17
CA ILE A 320 -12.61 13.91 0.84
C ILE A 320 -12.36 12.79 -0.18
N GLN A 321 -12.94 12.93 -1.36
CA GLN A 321 -12.65 12.09 -2.53
C GLN A 321 -11.82 12.86 -3.54
N GLY A 322 -10.97 12.15 -4.25
CA GLY A 322 -10.16 12.74 -5.30
C GLY A 322 -9.42 11.69 -6.11
N THR A 323 -8.28 12.08 -6.62
CA THR A 323 -7.37 11.21 -7.37
C THR A 323 -5.97 11.29 -6.77
N TRP A 324 -5.29 10.14 -6.75
CA TRP A 324 -3.86 10.14 -6.53
C TRP A 324 -3.12 10.13 -7.88
N ARG A 325 -1.92 10.71 -7.91
CA ARG A 325 -0.99 10.67 -9.04
C ARG A 325 0.40 10.29 -8.56
N ARG A 326 1.14 9.63 -9.43
CA ARG A 326 2.53 9.27 -9.18
C ARG A 326 3.20 8.90 -10.49
N THR A 327 4.32 9.53 -10.81
CA THR A 327 5.02 9.35 -12.09
C THR A 327 6.06 8.23 -12.04
N ASP A 328 6.66 8.00 -10.86
CA ASP A 328 7.69 6.98 -10.63
C ASP A 328 7.62 6.42 -9.21
N ILE A 329 8.12 5.20 -8.99
CA ILE A 329 8.13 4.59 -7.65
C ILE A 329 9.03 5.32 -6.64
N THR A 330 9.92 6.19 -7.09
CA THR A 330 10.80 7.01 -6.23
C THR A 330 10.12 8.27 -5.72
N GLU A 331 9.00 8.65 -6.34
CA GLU A 331 8.24 9.83 -5.97
C GLU A 331 7.20 9.52 -4.88
N PRO A 332 6.84 10.45 -4.00
CA PRO A 332 5.68 10.31 -3.12
C PRO A 332 4.38 10.32 -3.92
N PHE A 333 3.27 9.94 -3.29
CA PHE A 333 1.94 10.15 -3.86
C PHE A 333 1.56 11.62 -3.79
N GLU A 334 0.99 12.14 -4.88
CA GLU A 334 0.33 13.44 -4.95
C GLU A 334 -1.18 13.25 -4.94
N PHE A 335 -1.91 14.11 -4.25
CA PHE A 335 -3.34 14.03 -4.07
C PHE A 335 -4.06 15.26 -4.58
N TYR A 336 -5.14 15.06 -5.33
CA TYR A 336 -5.92 16.12 -5.96
C TYR A 336 -7.41 15.89 -5.75
N ASP A 337 -8.16 16.97 -5.46
CA ASP A 337 -9.62 16.94 -5.40
C ASP A 337 -10.26 16.85 -6.80
N ILE A 338 -11.59 16.81 -6.87
CA ILE A 338 -12.32 16.74 -8.14
C ILE A 338 -12.10 17.98 -9.03
N ASN A 339 -11.71 19.11 -8.45
CA ASN A 339 -11.41 20.36 -9.14
C ASN A 339 -9.93 20.50 -9.49
N GLN A 340 -9.14 19.46 -9.26
CA GLN A 340 -7.68 19.41 -9.47
C GLN A 340 -6.89 20.31 -8.52
N ASN A 341 -7.46 20.70 -7.37
CA ASN A 341 -6.70 21.35 -6.32
C ASN A 341 -5.95 20.30 -5.51
N PRO A 342 -4.72 20.60 -5.05
CA PRO A 342 -3.98 19.71 -4.16
C PRO A 342 -4.75 19.45 -2.86
N ILE A 343 -4.68 18.21 -2.38
CA ILE A 343 -5.22 17.81 -1.08
C ILE A 343 -4.05 17.63 -0.11
N GLU A 344 -4.14 18.28 1.02
CA GLU A 344 -3.28 18.03 2.17
C GLU A 344 -3.95 17.06 3.15
N VAL A 345 -3.16 16.18 3.77
CA VAL A 345 -3.65 15.23 4.77
C VAL A 345 -3.32 15.77 6.17
N PRO A 346 -4.27 15.80 7.10
CA PRO A 346 -4.00 16.26 8.45
C PRO A 346 -2.87 15.46 9.12
N PRO A 347 -1.91 16.15 9.78
CA PRO A 347 -0.87 15.49 10.56
C PRO A 347 -1.48 14.57 11.63
N SER A 348 -1.24 13.26 11.50
CA SER A 348 -1.92 12.24 12.30
C SER A 348 -1.23 10.88 12.17
N SER A 349 -1.57 9.91 13.01
CA SER A 349 -1.27 8.51 12.72
C SER A 349 -2.05 8.07 11.48
N GLN A 350 -1.40 7.32 10.58
CA GLN A 350 -1.95 7.01 9.26
C GLN A 350 -2.11 5.50 9.08
N TRP A 351 -3.28 5.10 8.54
CA TRP A 351 -3.47 3.75 7.99
C TRP A 351 -3.82 3.86 6.52
N ILE A 352 -2.89 3.43 5.66
CA ILE A 352 -2.97 3.60 4.22
C ILE A 352 -3.34 2.26 3.58
N HIS A 353 -4.50 2.20 2.95
CA HIS A 353 -4.99 1.03 2.24
C HIS A 353 -4.62 1.11 0.76
N ILE A 354 -3.86 0.12 0.28
CA ILE A 354 -3.61 -0.07 -1.16
C ILE A 354 -4.60 -1.13 -1.65
N VAL A 355 -5.64 -0.68 -2.33
CA VAL A 355 -6.82 -1.48 -2.66
C VAL A 355 -6.89 -1.71 -4.18
N PRO A 356 -7.25 -2.91 -4.68
CA PRO A 356 -7.48 -3.09 -6.12
C PRO A 356 -8.67 -2.23 -6.59
N ASN A 357 -8.67 -1.83 -7.88
CA ASN A 357 -9.77 -1.05 -8.47
C ASN A 357 -11.13 -1.76 -8.36
N GLU A 358 -11.14 -3.08 -8.30
CA GLU A 358 -12.31 -3.92 -8.09
C GLU A 358 -12.82 -3.89 -6.63
N GLY A 359 -12.01 -3.37 -5.70
CA GLY A 359 -12.39 -3.20 -4.30
C GLY A 359 -13.48 -2.13 -4.14
N GLN A 360 -14.29 -2.28 -3.12
CA GLN A 360 -15.41 -1.38 -2.86
C GLN A 360 -15.15 -0.54 -1.60
N ILE A 361 -15.38 0.75 -1.72
CA ILE A 361 -15.24 1.71 -0.63
C ILE A 361 -16.62 2.33 -0.37
N SER A 362 -17.03 2.32 0.88
CA SER A 362 -18.27 2.97 1.30
C SER A 362 -18.13 3.56 2.70
N TRP A 363 -18.93 4.56 3.02
CA TRP A 363 -18.94 5.19 4.33
C TRP A 363 -20.35 5.67 4.70
N SER A 364 -20.55 5.87 5.99
CA SER A 364 -21.84 6.34 6.52
C SER A 364 -21.65 7.08 7.84
N ASN A 365 -22.68 7.80 8.24
CA ASN A 365 -22.76 8.49 9.53
C ASN A 365 -23.14 7.55 10.70
N SER A 366 -23.46 6.30 10.43
CA SER A 366 -23.93 5.30 11.41
C SER A 366 -23.25 3.95 11.20
#